data_31e249460b04d61560ce734720f2167c
#
_entry.id   31e249460b04d61560ce734720f2167c
#
_cell.length_a   1.000
_cell.length_b   1.000
_cell.length_c   1.000
_cell.angle_alpha   90.00
_cell.angle_beta   90.00
_cell.angle_gamma   90.00
#
_symmetry.space_group_name_H-M   'P 1'
#
loop_
_entity.id
_entity.type
_entity.pdbx_description
1 polymer ?
#
loop_
_entity_poly.entity_id
_entity_poly.type
_entity_poly.pdbx_seq_one_letter_code
_entity_poly.pdbx_strand_id
1 'polypeptide(L)'
;MNLCELRNVALERKARDYTYRLRIESLAIRAGEKIALIGPSGCGKSTALDLLAMILPPSGAETFLFNAPGDTPEDVAELWRRGGRERMARLRLRHIGYVLQTGGLLPFLSARDNMTTPGRAKGMDAKAVDAGLKELAGRLGIGHLLSALPDKLSIGERQRVAIARALLPKPELVLADEPTGNLDPGR
;
A
#
# COMPACT_ATOMS: atom_id res chain seq x y z
N MET A 1 12.91 -4.19 -16.23
CA MET A 1 11.55 -3.65 -16.55
C MET A 1 11.09 -2.84 -15.36
N ASN A 2 10.58 -1.62 -15.57
CA ASN A 2 10.03 -0.81 -14.48
C ASN A 2 8.64 -1.34 -14.12
N LEU A 3 8.39 -1.56 -12.83
CA LEU A 3 7.07 -1.90 -12.29
C LEU A 3 6.14 -0.67 -12.32
N CYS A 4 6.71 0.51 -12.00
CA CYS A 4 5.99 1.76 -12.05
C CYS A 4 6.88 2.84 -12.67
N GLU A 5 6.31 3.70 -13.52
CA GLU A 5 7.01 4.82 -14.13
C GLU A 5 6.12 6.05 -14.14
N LEU A 6 6.65 7.13 -13.51
CA LEU A 6 6.01 8.43 -13.44
C LEU A 6 6.92 9.48 -14.08
N ARG A 7 6.35 10.34 -14.93
CA ARG A 7 7.02 11.54 -15.46
C ARG A 7 6.06 12.71 -15.41
N ASN A 8 6.53 13.81 -14.84
CA ASN A 8 5.76 15.05 -14.70
C ASN A 8 4.33 14.80 -14.17
N VAL A 9 4.21 13.95 -13.14
CA VAL A 9 2.93 13.68 -12.48
C VAL A 9 2.68 14.77 -11.45
N ALA A 10 1.54 15.44 -11.55
CA ALA A 10 1.13 16.49 -10.64
C ALA A 10 -0.18 16.13 -9.93
N LEU A 11 -0.30 16.57 -8.69
CA LEU A 11 -1.55 16.58 -7.94
C LEU A 11 -1.75 17.97 -7.34
N GLU A 12 -2.89 18.56 -7.65
CA GLU A 12 -3.32 19.83 -7.05
C GLU A 12 -4.60 19.61 -6.27
N ARG A 13 -4.66 20.17 -5.06
CA ARG A 13 -5.85 20.24 -4.25
C ARG A 13 -6.07 21.66 -3.77
N LYS A 14 -7.21 22.22 -4.12
CA LYS A 14 -7.64 23.54 -3.66
C LYS A 14 -8.43 23.38 -2.35
N ALA A 15 -7.97 24.02 -1.27
CA ALA A 15 -8.72 24.31 -0.08
C ALA A 15 -9.15 25.79 -0.11
N ARG A 16 -9.99 26.23 0.86
CA ARG A 16 -10.52 27.61 0.86
C ARG A 16 -9.43 28.67 0.79
N ASP A 17 -8.32 28.47 1.51
CA ASP A 17 -7.29 29.50 1.70
C ASP A 17 -5.91 29.11 1.15
N TYR A 18 -5.74 27.91 0.61
CA TYR A 18 -4.47 27.49 0.04
C TYR A 18 -4.64 26.44 -1.06
N THR A 19 -3.63 26.34 -1.94
CA THR A 19 -3.53 25.28 -2.95
C THR A 19 -2.34 24.40 -2.59
N TYR A 20 -2.64 23.14 -2.28
CA TYR A 20 -1.62 22.12 -2.12
C TYR A 20 -1.19 21.60 -3.50
N ARG A 21 0.12 21.55 -3.74
CA ARG A 21 0.69 21.02 -4.98
C ARG A 21 1.78 20.01 -4.68
N LEU A 22 1.66 18.84 -5.26
CA LEU A 22 2.72 17.84 -5.32
C LEU A 22 3.11 17.65 -6.79
N ARG A 23 4.41 17.62 -7.07
CA ARG A 23 4.93 17.29 -8.39
C ARG A 23 6.00 16.23 -8.28
N ILE A 24 5.87 15.17 -9.05
CA ILE A 24 6.86 14.12 -9.22
C ILE A 24 7.42 14.27 -10.63
N GLU A 25 8.64 14.81 -10.74
CA GLU A 25 9.27 15.05 -12.04
C GLU A 25 9.61 13.75 -12.74
N SER A 26 10.25 12.83 -11.99
CA SER A 26 10.59 11.51 -12.49
C SER A 26 10.69 10.52 -11.33
N LEU A 27 10.06 9.37 -11.47
CA LEU A 27 10.20 8.25 -10.56
C LEU A 27 10.04 6.95 -11.35
N ALA A 28 11.01 6.07 -11.24
CA ALA A 28 10.92 4.71 -11.78
C ALA A 28 11.18 3.71 -10.67
N ILE A 29 10.30 2.75 -10.51
CA ILE A 29 10.39 1.69 -9.50
C ILE A 29 10.60 0.36 -10.24
N ARG A 30 11.68 -0.35 -9.92
CA ARG A 30 12.00 -1.66 -10.48
C ARG A 30 11.62 -2.77 -9.52
N ALA A 31 11.38 -3.96 -10.05
CA ALA A 31 11.17 -5.13 -9.21
C ALA A 31 12.40 -5.39 -8.32
N GLY A 32 12.15 -5.64 -7.02
CA GLY A 32 13.19 -5.86 -6.01
C GLY A 32 13.90 -4.61 -5.51
N GLU A 33 13.59 -3.42 -6.04
CA GLU A 33 14.16 -2.17 -5.58
C GLU A 33 13.54 -1.72 -4.27
N LYS A 34 14.35 -1.06 -3.42
CA LYS A 34 13.91 -0.41 -2.18
C LYS A 34 14.16 1.07 -2.30
N ILE A 35 13.08 1.85 -2.21
CA ILE A 35 13.12 3.31 -2.34
C ILE A 35 12.63 3.94 -1.03
N ALA A 36 13.39 4.88 -0.49
CA ALA A 36 12.99 5.67 0.67
C ALA A 36 12.60 7.09 0.22
N LEU A 37 11.38 7.51 0.57
CA LEU A 37 10.94 8.89 0.41
C LEU A 37 11.38 9.70 1.63
N ILE A 38 12.33 10.62 1.46
CA ILE A 38 12.89 11.43 2.53
C ILE A 38 12.40 12.87 2.37
N GLY A 39 12.09 13.51 3.50
CA GLY A 39 11.68 14.91 3.53
C GLY A 39 10.96 15.28 4.84
N PRO A 40 10.77 16.59 5.11
CA PRO A 40 10.10 17.05 6.31
C PRO A 40 8.64 16.57 6.39
N SER A 41 8.03 16.68 7.58
CA SER A 41 6.60 16.40 7.74
C SER A 41 5.79 17.35 6.86
N GLY A 42 4.73 16.84 6.24
CA GLY A 42 3.84 17.64 5.37
C GLY A 42 4.38 17.90 3.94
N CYS A 43 5.58 17.46 3.57
CA CYS A 43 6.10 17.66 2.20
C CYS A 43 5.42 16.81 1.12
N GLY A 44 4.50 15.91 1.50
CA GLY A 44 3.71 15.14 0.53
C GLY A 44 4.08 13.67 0.37
N LYS A 45 4.89 13.09 1.25
CA LYS A 45 5.27 11.66 1.19
C LYS A 45 4.06 10.73 1.13
N SER A 46 3.14 10.86 2.07
CA SER A 46 1.88 10.07 2.11
C SER A 46 1.04 10.29 0.85
N THR A 47 0.96 11.53 0.36
CA THR A 47 0.25 11.86 -0.87
C THR A 47 0.88 11.21 -2.10
N ALA A 48 2.22 11.14 -2.15
CA ALA A 48 2.93 10.43 -3.21
C ALA A 48 2.66 8.92 -3.17
N LEU A 49 2.63 8.33 -1.96
CA LEU A 49 2.25 6.93 -1.78
C LEU A 49 0.80 6.67 -2.21
N ASP A 50 -0.14 7.56 -1.88
CA ASP A 50 -1.54 7.46 -2.30
C ASP A 50 -1.72 7.58 -3.83
N LEU A 51 -0.91 8.41 -4.51
CA LEU A 51 -0.84 8.45 -5.96
C LEU A 51 -0.35 7.11 -6.52
N LEU A 52 0.78 6.61 -6.01
CA LEU A 52 1.34 5.31 -6.41
C LEU A 52 0.37 4.16 -6.17
N ALA A 53 -0.40 4.23 -5.07
CA ALA A 53 -1.45 3.27 -4.75
C ALA A 53 -2.70 3.45 -5.62
N MET A 54 -2.74 4.38 -6.56
CA MET A 54 -3.93 4.68 -7.38
C MET A 54 -5.17 5.01 -6.52
N ILE A 55 -4.97 5.58 -5.32
CA ILE A 55 -6.05 6.04 -4.43
C ILE A 55 -6.46 7.46 -4.82
N LEU A 56 -5.47 8.29 -5.17
CA LEU A 56 -5.67 9.67 -5.57
C LEU A 56 -5.50 9.84 -7.08
N PRO A 57 -6.40 10.61 -7.74
CA PRO A 57 -6.24 10.96 -9.14
C PRO A 57 -5.12 11.99 -9.31
N PRO A 58 -4.22 11.83 -10.30
CA PRO A 58 -3.35 12.93 -10.70
C PRO A 58 -4.16 14.07 -11.32
N SER A 59 -3.74 15.31 -11.10
CA SER A 59 -4.31 16.48 -11.80
C SER A 59 -3.73 16.63 -13.21
N GLY A 60 -2.55 16.03 -13.46
CA GLY A 60 -1.89 15.95 -14.75
C GLY A 60 -0.74 14.95 -14.68
N ALA A 61 -0.44 14.33 -15.81
CA ALA A 61 0.69 13.44 -15.97
C ALA A 61 1.14 13.42 -17.43
N GLU A 62 2.46 13.42 -17.64
CA GLU A 62 3.03 13.09 -18.96
C GLU A 62 3.06 11.56 -19.12
N THR A 63 3.51 10.85 -18.09
CA THR A 63 3.51 9.39 -18.02
C THR A 63 3.12 8.96 -16.61
N PHE A 64 2.22 8.01 -16.49
CA PHE A 64 1.97 7.27 -15.26
C PHE A 64 1.61 5.82 -15.62
N LEU A 65 2.63 4.99 -15.76
CA LEU A 65 2.50 3.59 -16.15
C LEU A 65 2.66 2.67 -14.94
N PHE A 66 1.85 1.63 -14.92
CA PHE A 66 1.98 0.51 -13.99
C PHE A 66 2.06 -0.80 -14.78
N ASN A 67 3.17 -1.53 -14.59
CA ASN A 67 3.54 -2.71 -15.37
C ASN A 67 3.67 -3.93 -14.44
N ALA A 68 2.56 -4.47 -13.97
CA ALA A 68 2.59 -5.65 -13.13
C ALA A 68 2.91 -6.91 -13.95
N PRO A 69 3.72 -7.85 -13.41
CA PRO A 69 3.96 -9.12 -14.06
C PRO A 69 2.67 -9.89 -14.32
N GLY A 70 2.51 -10.39 -15.54
CA GLY A 70 1.33 -11.17 -15.95
C GLY A 70 0.11 -10.35 -16.33
N ASP A 71 0.16 -9.01 -16.19
CA ASP A 71 -0.88 -8.10 -16.68
C ASP A 71 -0.35 -7.24 -17.85
N THR A 72 -1.27 -6.66 -18.62
CA THR A 72 -0.90 -5.65 -19.62
C THR A 72 -0.49 -4.36 -18.94
N PRO A 73 0.52 -3.64 -19.47
CA PRO A 73 0.85 -2.31 -18.97
C PRO A 73 -0.36 -1.38 -18.96
N GLU A 74 -0.54 -0.65 -17.88
CA GLU A 74 -1.68 0.26 -17.69
C GLU A 74 -1.21 1.71 -17.60
N ASP A 75 -1.82 2.58 -18.39
CA ASP A 75 -1.73 4.03 -18.19
C ASP A 75 -2.72 4.44 -17.10
N VAL A 76 -2.20 4.67 -15.90
CA VAL A 76 -3.00 5.01 -14.71
C VAL A 76 -3.69 6.37 -14.88
N ALA A 77 -3.05 7.34 -15.54
CA ALA A 77 -3.67 8.66 -15.80
C ALA A 77 -4.87 8.52 -16.75
N GLU A 78 -4.75 7.68 -17.78
CA GLU A 78 -5.84 7.37 -18.68
C GLU A 78 -6.96 6.61 -17.98
N LEU A 79 -6.64 5.63 -17.12
CA LEU A 79 -7.64 4.93 -16.31
C LEU A 79 -8.46 5.89 -15.46
N TRP A 80 -7.83 6.90 -14.85
CA TRP A 80 -8.54 7.93 -14.08
C TRP A 80 -9.46 8.78 -14.98
N ARG A 81 -8.99 9.21 -16.15
CA ARG A 81 -9.78 10.02 -17.10
C ARG A 81 -11.02 9.30 -17.59
N ARG A 82 -10.92 7.98 -17.83
CA ARG A 82 -12.03 7.14 -18.31
C ARG A 82 -12.93 6.59 -17.21
N GLY A 83 -12.67 6.93 -15.94
CA GLY A 83 -13.43 6.40 -14.82
C GLY A 83 -13.17 4.92 -14.53
N GLY A 84 -11.98 4.41 -14.86
CA GLY A 84 -11.57 3.01 -14.71
C GLY A 84 -11.38 2.53 -13.27
N ARG A 85 -12.24 2.96 -12.35
CA ARG A 85 -12.14 2.68 -10.89
C ARG A 85 -12.09 1.20 -10.57
N GLU A 86 -12.89 0.40 -11.27
CA GLU A 86 -12.93 -1.06 -11.05
C GLU A 86 -11.61 -1.71 -11.48
N ARG A 87 -11.03 -1.30 -12.62
CA ARG A 87 -9.72 -1.81 -13.06
C ARG A 87 -8.63 -1.43 -12.07
N MET A 88 -8.58 -0.18 -11.61
CA MET A 88 -7.63 0.26 -10.57
C MET A 88 -7.83 -0.48 -9.24
N ALA A 89 -9.06 -0.78 -8.84
CA ALA A 89 -9.33 -1.57 -7.65
C ALA A 89 -8.79 -3.00 -7.80
N ARG A 90 -8.93 -3.62 -8.96
CA ARG A 90 -8.33 -4.93 -9.26
C ARG A 90 -6.81 -4.89 -9.26
N LEU A 91 -6.19 -3.86 -9.84
CA LEU A 91 -4.73 -3.68 -9.81
C LEU A 91 -4.21 -3.57 -8.38
N ARG A 92 -4.85 -2.72 -7.55
CA ARG A 92 -4.51 -2.60 -6.13
C ARG A 92 -4.59 -3.92 -5.40
N LEU A 93 -5.73 -4.61 -5.55
CA LEU A 93 -5.97 -5.88 -4.85
C LEU A 93 -4.95 -6.96 -5.24
N ARG A 94 -4.54 -6.99 -6.50
CA ARG A 94 -3.63 -8.02 -7.00
C ARG A 94 -2.17 -7.72 -6.71
N HIS A 95 -1.75 -6.46 -6.85
CA HIS A 95 -0.36 -6.10 -7.03
C HIS A 95 0.20 -5.15 -5.98
N ILE A 96 -0.65 -4.50 -5.16
CA ILE A 96 -0.20 -3.49 -4.21
C ILE A 96 -0.54 -3.89 -2.78
N GLY A 97 0.48 -3.94 -1.93
CA GLY A 97 0.33 -3.98 -0.48
C GLY A 97 0.55 -2.59 0.10
N TYR A 98 -0.37 -2.09 0.92
CA TYR A 98 -0.22 -0.77 1.51
C TYR A 98 -0.26 -0.83 3.03
N VAL A 99 0.82 -0.38 3.66
CA VAL A 99 0.94 -0.21 5.11
C VAL A 99 0.70 1.26 5.43
N LEU A 100 -0.45 1.56 6.02
CA LEU A 100 -0.82 2.91 6.45
C LEU A 100 -0.12 3.27 7.77
N GLN A 101 0.17 4.56 7.99
CA GLN A 101 0.78 5.09 9.22
C GLN A 101 0.03 4.66 10.48
N THR A 102 -1.31 4.67 10.46
CA THR A 102 -2.16 4.25 11.59
C THR A 102 -2.45 2.75 11.64
N GLY A 103 -1.84 1.95 10.74
CA GLY A 103 -2.13 0.54 10.55
C GLY A 103 -3.45 0.27 9.82
N GLY A 104 -4.50 1.08 10.01
CA GLY A 104 -5.79 0.99 9.32
C GLY A 104 -6.46 -0.38 9.43
N LEU A 105 -6.35 -1.06 10.57
CA LEU A 105 -7.01 -2.35 10.79
C LEU A 105 -8.52 -2.17 10.91
N LEU A 106 -9.28 -3.15 10.41
CA LEU A 106 -10.73 -3.19 10.56
C LEU A 106 -11.05 -3.58 12.01
N PRO A 107 -11.72 -2.70 12.80
CA PRO A 107 -11.83 -2.85 14.24
C PRO A 107 -12.71 -4.05 14.68
N PHE A 108 -13.57 -4.53 13.80
CA PHE A 108 -14.49 -5.65 14.03
C PHE A 108 -13.95 -7.00 13.55
N LEU A 109 -12.73 -7.01 13.00
CA LEU A 109 -12.05 -8.24 12.57
C LEU A 109 -10.89 -8.56 13.50
N SER A 110 -10.70 -9.85 13.79
CA SER A 110 -9.50 -10.32 14.51
C SER A 110 -8.21 -9.97 13.75
N ALA A 111 -7.06 -10.08 14.41
CA ALA A 111 -5.75 -9.94 13.76
C ALA A 111 -5.61 -10.95 12.61
N ARG A 112 -6.02 -12.20 12.80
CA ARG A 112 -6.08 -13.24 11.76
C ARG A 112 -6.90 -12.78 10.55
N ASP A 113 -8.13 -12.30 10.78
CA ASP A 113 -9.02 -11.94 9.69
C ASP A 113 -8.56 -10.65 8.99
N ASN A 114 -8.03 -9.67 9.72
CA ASN A 114 -7.35 -8.53 9.11
C ASN A 114 -6.24 -8.96 8.16
N MET A 115 -5.37 -9.89 8.58
CA MET A 115 -4.26 -10.39 7.75
C MET A 115 -4.74 -11.16 6.52
N THR A 116 -5.78 -12.00 6.66
CA THR A 116 -6.18 -12.93 5.60
C THR A 116 -7.17 -12.35 4.59
N THR A 117 -7.92 -11.31 4.95
CA THR A 117 -8.95 -10.69 4.10
C THR A 117 -8.45 -10.32 2.70
N PRO A 118 -7.29 -9.64 2.52
CA PRO A 118 -6.82 -9.29 1.17
C PRO A 118 -6.47 -10.52 0.32
N GLY A 119 -5.87 -11.55 0.92
CA GLY A 119 -5.55 -12.78 0.21
C GLY A 119 -6.79 -13.53 -0.27
N ARG A 120 -7.82 -13.61 0.60
CA ARG A 120 -9.13 -14.17 0.24
C ARG A 120 -9.81 -13.36 -0.87
N ALA A 121 -9.80 -12.03 -0.76
CA ALA A 121 -10.37 -11.15 -1.77
C ALA A 121 -9.65 -11.26 -3.13
N LYS A 122 -8.31 -11.48 -3.13
CA LYS A 122 -7.51 -11.76 -4.32
C LYS A 122 -7.85 -13.12 -4.96
N GLY A 123 -8.57 -14.00 -4.26
CA GLY A 123 -8.90 -15.35 -4.71
C GLY A 123 -7.79 -16.38 -4.47
N MET A 124 -6.91 -16.14 -3.50
CA MET A 124 -5.87 -17.11 -3.14
C MET A 124 -6.50 -18.39 -2.58
N ASP A 125 -5.88 -19.52 -2.88
CA ASP A 125 -6.26 -20.81 -2.27
C ASP A 125 -6.16 -20.75 -0.74
N ALA A 126 -7.11 -21.40 -0.05
CA ALA A 126 -7.21 -21.38 1.41
C ALA A 126 -5.95 -21.91 2.11
N LYS A 127 -5.31 -22.95 1.54
CA LYS A 127 -4.05 -23.49 2.06
C LYS A 127 -2.91 -22.48 1.92
N ALA A 128 -2.86 -21.76 0.79
CA ALA A 128 -1.86 -20.71 0.56
C ALA A 128 -2.04 -19.53 1.53
N VAL A 129 -3.29 -19.13 1.80
CA VAL A 129 -3.62 -18.09 2.79
C VAL A 129 -3.18 -18.52 4.20
N ASP A 130 -3.50 -19.78 4.61
CA ASP A 130 -3.11 -20.28 5.94
C ASP A 130 -1.60 -20.45 6.09
N ALA A 131 -0.91 -20.90 5.05
CA ALA A 131 0.55 -20.99 5.05
C ALA A 131 1.20 -19.61 5.19
N GLY A 132 0.74 -18.62 4.40
CA GLY A 132 1.23 -17.24 4.47
C GLY A 132 0.94 -16.60 5.84
N LEU A 133 -0.24 -16.86 6.41
CA LEU A 133 -0.59 -16.41 7.75
C LEU A 133 0.40 -16.94 8.80
N LYS A 134 0.66 -18.26 8.81
CA LYS A 134 1.58 -18.89 9.76
C LYS A 134 3.00 -18.35 9.62
N GLU A 135 3.49 -18.24 8.39
CA GLU A 135 4.80 -17.70 8.09
C GLU A 135 4.95 -16.27 8.62
N LEU A 136 4.05 -15.37 8.22
CA LEU A 136 4.14 -13.95 8.59
C LEU A 136 3.89 -13.74 10.09
N ALA A 137 2.97 -14.49 10.70
CA ALA A 137 2.72 -14.42 12.13
C ALA A 137 3.95 -14.86 12.94
N GLY A 138 4.64 -15.89 12.48
CA GLY A 138 5.91 -16.35 13.08
C GLY A 138 7.02 -15.32 12.93
N ARG A 139 7.27 -14.84 11.69
CA ARG A 139 8.34 -13.85 11.40
C ARG A 139 8.16 -12.52 12.13
N LEU A 140 6.91 -12.09 12.35
CA LEU A 140 6.60 -10.82 13.01
C LEU A 140 6.30 -10.98 14.52
N GLY A 141 6.39 -12.20 15.05
CA GLY A 141 6.19 -12.47 16.48
C GLY A 141 4.77 -12.19 16.98
N ILE A 142 3.74 -12.32 16.11
CA ILE A 142 2.35 -12.01 16.42
C ILE A 142 1.42 -13.25 16.44
N GLY A 143 2.00 -14.45 16.45
CA GLY A 143 1.23 -15.71 16.42
C GLY A 143 0.26 -15.87 17.58
N HIS A 144 0.63 -15.38 18.76
CA HIS A 144 -0.21 -15.42 19.98
C HIS A 144 -1.35 -14.38 19.96
N LEU A 145 -1.36 -13.45 19.00
CA LEU A 145 -2.33 -12.34 18.89
C LEU A 145 -3.41 -12.59 17.85
N LEU A 146 -3.39 -13.72 17.14
CA LEU A 146 -4.24 -13.95 15.98
C LEU A 146 -5.74 -13.86 16.26
N SER A 147 -6.18 -14.17 17.48
CA SER A 147 -7.59 -14.06 17.91
C SER A 147 -7.96 -12.69 18.47
N ALA A 148 -6.97 -11.82 18.73
CA ALA A 148 -7.22 -10.52 19.33
C ALA A 148 -7.85 -9.53 18.34
N LEU A 149 -8.73 -8.66 18.84
CA LEU A 149 -9.25 -7.51 18.11
C LEU A 149 -8.25 -6.35 18.16
N PRO A 150 -8.29 -5.40 17.21
CA PRO A 150 -7.35 -4.28 17.15
C PRO A 150 -7.29 -3.40 18.40
N ASP A 151 -8.39 -3.27 19.15
CA ASP A 151 -8.46 -2.50 20.41
C ASP A 151 -7.65 -3.15 21.55
N LYS A 152 -7.36 -4.45 21.46
CA LYS A 152 -6.56 -5.22 22.43
C LYS A 152 -5.07 -5.27 22.09
N LEU A 153 -4.68 -4.71 20.95
CA LEU A 153 -3.30 -4.71 20.46
C LEU A 153 -2.61 -3.38 20.83
N SER A 154 -1.36 -3.44 21.22
CA SER A 154 -0.49 -2.27 21.32
C SER A 154 -0.29 -1.63 19.93
N ILE A 155 0.21 -0.39 19.88
CA ILE A 155 0.48 0.31 18.62
C ILE A 155 1.45 -0.49 17.73
N GLY A 156 2.54 -0.99 18.30
CA GLY A 156 3.51 -1.80 17.57
C GLY A 156 2.95 -3.14 17.08
N GLU A 157 2.06 -3.79 17.85
CA GLU A 157 1.39 -5.02 17.43
C GLU A 157 0.40 -4.76 16.29
N ARG A 158 -0.39 -3.68 16.37
CA ARG A 158 -1.25 -3.24 15.25
C ARG A 158 -0.45 -3.00 13.98
N GLN A 159 0.71 -2.35 14.11
CA GLN A 159 1.58 -2.09 12.97
C GLN A 159 2.10 -3.40 12.35
N ARG A 160 2.55 -4.36 13.17
CA ARG A 160 2.99 -5.67 12.67
C ARG A 160 1.86 -6.45 11.98
N VAL A 161 0.64 -6.41 12.52
CA VAL A 161 -0.54 -6.99 11.87
C VAL A 161 -0.84 -6.30 10.52
N ALA A 162 -0.73 -4.97 10.45
CA ALA A 162 -0.92 -4.21 9.21
C ALA A 162 0.15 -4.55 8.15
N ILE A 163 1.40 -4.71 8.56
CA ILE A 163 2.48 -5.17 7.69
C ILE A 163 2.18 -6.58 7.16
N ALA A 164 1.79 -7.51 8.04
CA ALA A 164 1.43 -8.87 7.64
C ALA A 164 0.25 -8.88 6.65
N ARG A 165 -0.78 -8.06 6.90
CA ARG A 165 -1.92 -7.88 5.99
C ARG A 165 -1.51 -7.42 4.60
N ALA A 166 -0.59 -6.46 4.53
CA ALA A 166 -0.11 -5.94 3.25
C ALA A 166 0.73 -6.96 2.47
N LEU A 167 1.49 -7.82 3.16
CA LEU A 167 2.42 -8.77 2.57
C LEU A 167 1.77 -10.13 2.21
N LEU A 168 0.70 -10.54 2.92
CA LEU A 168 0.09 -11.85 2.74
C LEU A 168 -0.35 -12.14 1.29
N PRO A 169 -0.92 -11.17 0.55
CA PRO A 169 -1.29 -11.39 -0.86
C PRO A 169 -0.09 -11.54 -1.81
N LYS A 170 1.15 -11.44 -1.32
CA LYS A 170 2.39 -11.43 -2.11
C LYS A 170 2.32 -10.39 -3.24
N PRO A 171 2.20 -9.10 -2.88
CA PRO A 171 2.13 -8.03 -3.87
C PRO A 171 3.49 -7.78 -4.52
N GLU A 172 3.50 -7.26 -5.75
CA GLU A 172 4.69 -6.86 -6.48
C GLU A 172 5.23 -5.49 -6.01
N LEU A 173 4.34 -4.61 -5.51
CA LEU A 173 4.67 -3.32 -4.95
C LEU A 173 4.18 -3.24 -3.50
N VAL A 174 5.09 -2.91 -2.59
CA VAL A 174 4.73 -2.59 -1.20
C VAL A 174 4.97 -1.11 -0.96
N LEU A 175 3.92 -0.42 -0.57
CA LEU A 175 3.97 0.97 -0.14
C LEU A 175 3.82 1.01 1.38
N ALA A 176 4.67 1.79 2.05
CA ALA A 176 4.64 1.88 3.50
C ALA A 176 4.83 3.34 3.94
N ASP A 177 3.85 3.84 4.68
CA ASP A 177 3.86 5.19 5.24
C ASP A 177 4.30 5.12 6.70
N GLU A 178 5.49 5.62 7.00
CA GLU A 178 6.13 5.60 8.32
C GLU A 178 6.03 4.24 9.05
N PRO A 179 6.42 3.11 8.42
CA PRO A 179 6.15 1.78 8.95
C PRO A 179 6.85 1.46 10.26
N THR A 180 7.85 2.25 10.64
CA THR A 180 8.65 2.07 11.86
C THR A 180 8.47 3.19 12.87
N GLY A 181 7.71 4.23 12.55
CA GLY A 181 7.53 5.42 13.42
C GLY A 181 6.95 5.11 14.81
N ASN A 182 6.29 3.97 14.96
CA ASN A 182 5.67 3.51 16.20
C ASN A 182 6.32 2.22 16.76
N LEU A 183 7.47 1.81 16.22
CA LEU A 183 8.20 0.64 16.72
C LEU A 183 9.30 1.11 17.67
N ASP A 184 9.45 0.40 18.80
CA ASP A 184 10.52 0.64 19.77
C ASP A 184 11.88 0.46 19.08
N PRO A 185 12.84 1.43 19.22
CA PRO A 185 14.13 1.34 18.54
C PRO A 185 15.00 0.13 18.97
N GLY A 186 14.59 -0.64 19.96
CA GLY A 186 15.32 -1.76 20.54
C GLY A 186 14.79 -3.15 20.21
N ARG A 187 13.86 -3.28 19.27
CA ARG A 187 13.32 -4.60 18.87
C ARG A 187 13.28 -4.80 17.39
#